data_7358082c8b62778d41e16a5c293765fd
#
_entry.id   7358082c8b62778d41e16a5c293765fd
#
_cell.length_a   1.000
_cell.length_b   1.000
_cell.length_c   1.000
_cell.angle_alpha   90.00
_cell.angle_beta   90.00
_cell.angle_gamma   90.00
#
_symmetry.space_group_name_H-M   'P 1'
#
loop_
_entity.id
_entity.type
_entity.pdbx_description
1 polymer ?
#
loop_
_entity_poly.entity_id
_entity_poly.type
_entity_poly.pdbx_seq_one_letter_code
_entity_poly.pdbx_strand_id
1 'polypeptide(L)'
;MKLDYPKSWIIQKVTALLFLLLLVFTLFSLSKVNLESHFEIVNWFSNFFNFISFSILFTSIVIHSKLGLNSIIDDYIHNNKIKKIILFLKNIFLIIIYILVIGCILDMVK
;
A
#
# COMPACT_ATOMS: atom_id res chain seq x y z
N MET A 1 8.56 -7.79 12.62
CA MET A 1 9.37 -6.73 13.21
C MET A 1 8.49 -5.86 14.09
N LYS A 2 8.86 -5.68 15.34
CA LYS A 2 8.10 -4.87 16.28
C LYS A 2 8.82 -3.54 16.45
N LEU A 3 8.18 -2.45 16.00
CA LEU A 3 8.74 -1.11 16.17
C LEU A 3 8.30 -0.52 17.51
N ASP A 4 9.13 0.35 18.10
CA ASP A 4 8.75 1.14 19.27
C ASP A 4 7.53 1.98 18.93
N TYR A 5 6.74 2.30 19.95
CA TYR A 5 5.57 3.15 19.75
C TYR A 5 5.90 4.49 19.09
N PRO A 6 6.95 5.24 19.52
CA PRO A 6 7.27 6.52 18.85
C PRO A 6 7.65 6.37 17.40
N LYS A 7 8.44 5.34 17.05
CA LYS A 7 8.85 5.10 15.66
C LYS A 7 7.66 4.69 14.81
N SER A 8 6.81 3.80 15.34
CA SER A 8 5.60 3.36 14.65
C SER A 8 4.66 4.54 14.38
N TRP A 9 4.48 5.43 15.35
CA TRP A 9 3.64 6.60 15.22
C TRP A 9 4.15 7.54 14.12
N ILE A 10 5.47 7.80 14.11
CA ILE A 10 6.09 8.66 13.10
C ILE A 10 5.93 8.06 11.71
N ILE A 11 6.21 6.77 11.55
CA ILE A 11 6.07 6.08 10.26
C ILE A 11 4.62 6.12 9.76
N GLN A 12 3.65 5.93 10.67
CA GLN A 12 2.24 6.04 10.32
C GLN A 12 1.90 7.43 9.77
N LYS A 13 2.38 8.48 10.41
CA LYS A 13 2.11 9.86 9.97
C LYS A 13 2.80 10.18 8.66
N VAL A 14 4.06 9.78 8.51
CA VAL A 14 4.84 10.01 7.29
C VAL A 14 4.22 9.26 6.11
N THR A 15 3.87 8.00 6.29
CA THR A 15 3.26 7.22 5.21
C THR A 15 1.87 7.73 4.86
N ALA A 16 1.09 8.21 5.84
CA ALA A 16 -0.21 8.80 5.58
C ALA A 16 -0.10 10.05 4.70
N LEU A 17 0.83 10.94 5.03
CA LEU A 17 1.06 12.15 4.25
C LEU A 17 1.57 11.82 2.86
N LEU A 18 2.52 10.91 2.75
CA LEU A 18 3.12 10.52 1.48
C LEU A 18 2.07 9.92 0.55
N PHE A 19 1.26 8.95 1.05
CA PHE A 19 0.28 8.33 0.16
C PHE A 19 -0.85 9.30 -0.19
N LEU A 20 -1.19 10.24 0.69
CA LEU A 20 -2.19 11.24 0.36
C LEU A 20 -1.75 12.12 -0.82
N LEU A 21 -0.51 12.61 -0.77
CA LEU A 21 0.05 13.44 -1.84
C LEU A 21 0.13 12.66 -3.16
N LEU A 22 0.64 11.42 -3.10
CA LEU A 22 0.76 10.60 -4.28
C LEU A 22 -0.59 10.15 -4.82
N LEU A 23 -1.58 9.95 -3.94
CA LEU A 23 -2.94 9.60 -4.35
C LEU A 23 -3.57 10.74 -5.14
N VAL A 24 -3.43 11.98 -4.65
CA VAL A 24 -3.95 13.15 -5.37
C VAL A 24 -3.28 13.26 -6.74
N PHE A 25 -1.96 13.11 -6.80
CA PHE A 25 -1.23 13.13 -8.07
C PHE A 25 -1.72 12.03 -9.02
N THR A 26 -1.86 10.80 -8.50
CA THR A 26 -2.28 9.65 -9.30
C THR A 26 -3.68 9.85 -9.86
N LEU A 27 -4.62 10.28 -9.02
CA LEU A 27 -5.99 10.52 -9.46
C LEU A 27 -6.07 11.63 -10.51
N PHE A 28 -5.32 12.71 -10.30
CA PHE A 28 -5.28 13.80 -11.27
C PHE A 28 -4.69 13.33 -12.60
N SER A 29 -3.60 12.58 -12.56
CA SER A 29 -2.95 12.05 -13.76
C SER A 29 -3.84 11.05 -14.50
N LEU A 30 -4.49 10.13 -13.76
CA LEU A 30 -5.37 9.13 -14.36
C LEU A 30 -6.69 9.74 -14.89
N SER A 31 -7.10 10.90 -14.38
CA SER A 31 -8.31 11.56 -14.87
C SER A 31 -8.22 11.93 -16.35
N LYS A 32 -7.01 12.02 -16.89
CA LYS A 32 -6.76 12.33 -18.30
C LYS A 32 -6.65 11.09 -19.19
N VAL A 33 -6.72 9.90 -18.57
CA VAL A 33 -6.57 8.62 -19.27
C VAL A 33 -7.94 7.97 -19.42
N ASN A 34 -8.19 7.39 -20.60
CA ASN A 34 -9.39 6.61 -20.81
C ASN A 34 -9.23 5.25 -20.13
N LEU A 35 -9.88 5.06 -18.98
CA LEU A 35 -9.74 3.85 -18.19
C LEU A 35 -10.41 2.63 -18.83
N GLU A 36 -11.20 2.83 -19.87
CA GLU A 36 -11.77 1.73 -20.64
C GLU A 36 -10.80 1.20 -21.70
N SER A 37 -9.73 1.94 -21.99
CA SER A 37 -8.73 1.54 -22.97
C SER A 37 -7.54 0.88 -22.28
N HIS A 38 -7.36 -0.40 -22.54
CA HIS A 38 -6.20 -1.14 -22.03
C HIS A 38 -4.89 -0.52 -22.51
N PHE A 39 -4.85 -0.08 -23.77
CA PHE A 39 -3.66 0.53 -24.35
C PHE A 39 -3.26 1.80 -23.61
N GLU A 40 -4.21 2.67 -23.28
CA GLU A 40 -3.90 3.91 -22.56
C GLU A 40 -3.45 3.65 -21.12
N ILE A 41 -4.04 2.66 -20.46
CA ILE A 41 -3.63 2.28 -19.10
C ILE A 41 -2.19 1.74 -19.11
N VAL A 42 -1.86 0.86 -20.04
CA VAL A 42 -0.51 0.32 -20.18
C VAL A 42 0.49 1.43 -20.48
N ASN A 43 0.12 2.36 -21.37
CA ASN A 43 0.97 3.51 -21.66
C ASN A 43 1.23 4.36 -20.44
N TRP A 44 0.22 4.59 -19.60
CA TRP A 44 0.39 5.38 -18.40
C TRP A 44 1.41 4.72 -17.45
N PHE A 45 1.28 3.40 -17.23
CA PHE A 45 2.21 2.66 -16.38
C PHE A 45 3.60 2.49 -17.01
N SER A 46 3.70 2.57 -18.33
CA SER A 46 4.99 2.46 -19.04
C SER A 46 5.84 3.70 -18.87
N ASN A 47 5.25 4.83 -18.49
CA ASN A 47 6.00 6.02 -18.11
C ASN A 47 6.71 5.75 -16.78
N PHE A 48 8.05 5.88 -16.78
CA PHE A 48 8.87 5.54 -15.60
C PHE A 48 8.43 6.32 -14.37
N PHE A 49 8.15 7.62 -14.52
CA PHE A 49 7.73 8.46 -13.40
C PHE A 49 6.40 7.97 -12.80
N ASN A 50 5.43 7.65 -13.66
CA ASN A 50 4.13 7.14 -13.22
C ASN A 50 4.25 5.78 -12.52
N PHE A 51 5.08 4.90 -13.08
CA PHE A 51 5.34 3.58 -12.50
C PHE A 51 5.93 3.70 -11.09
N ILE A 52 6.98 4.52 -10.95
CA ILE A 52 7.64 4.71 -9.66
C ILE A 52 6.70 5.37 -8.65
N SER A 53 5.98 6.41 -9.07
CA SER A 53 5.02 7.11 -8.20
C SER A 53 3.94 6.17 -7.68
N PHE A 54 3.36 5.35 -8.56
CA PHE A 54 2.33 4.39 -8.16
C PHE A 54 2.88 3.31 -7.24
N SER A 55 4.09 2.83 -7.51
CA SER A 55 4.73 1.82 -6.66
C SER A 55 4.99 2.34 -5.25
N ILE A 56 5.47 3.59 -5.14
CA ILE A 56 5.68 4.23 -3.84
C ILE A 56 4.35 4.47 -3.14
N LEU A 57 3.33 4.90 -3.87
CA LEU A 57 1.98 5.08 -3.33
C LEU A 57 1.47 3.80 -2.71
N PHE A 58 1.51 2.71 -3.46
CA PHE A 58 0.97 1.44 -2.98
C PHE A 58 1.77 0.89 -1.80
N THR A 59 3.10 1.00 -1.85
CA THR A 59 3.96 0.60 -0.74
C THR A 59 3.63 1.40 0.53
N SER A 60 3.41 2.69 0.40
CA SER A 60 3.05 3.56 1.54
C SER A 60 1.69 3.15 2.13
N ILE A 61 0.72 2.83 1.29
CA ILE A 61 -0.60 2.36 1.73
C ILE A 61 -0.48 1.06 2.51
N VAL A 62 0.31 0.11 2.01
CA VAL A 62 0.50 -1.19 2.67
C VAL A 62 1.18 -1.02 4.03
N ILE A 63 2.23 -0.20 4.11
CA ILE A 63 2.93 0.05 5.37
C ILE A 63 2.00 0.73 6.38
N HIS A 64 1.28 1.76 5.93
CA HIS A 64 0.34 2.47 6.79
C HIS A 64 -0.76 1.54 7.30
N SER A 65 -1.30 0.69 6.42
CA SER A 65 -2.33 -0.28 6.79
C SER A 65 -1.82 -1.31 7.79
N LYS A 66 -0.60 -1.79 7.59
CA LYS A 66 0.02 -2.75 8.52
C LYS A 66 0.11 -2.17 9.92
N LEU A 67 0.63 -0.95 10.05
CA LEU A 67 0.80 -0.32 11.35
C LEU A 67 -0.53 0.05 11.98
N GLY A 68 -1.48 0.53 11.17
CA GLY A 68 -2.82 0.84 11.67
C GLY A 68 -3.57 -0.39 12.16
N LEU A 69 -3.52 -1.48 11.41
CA LEU A 69 -4.14 -2.74 11.82
C LEU A 69 -3.49 -3.32 13.07
N ASN A 70 -2.16 -3.20 13.19
CA ASN A 70 -1.47 -3.64 14.41
C ASN A 70 -2.00 -2.90 15.63
N SER A 71 -2.18 -1.58 15.53
CA SER A 71 -2.73 -0.77 16.63
C SER A 71 -4.13 -1.19 17.00
N ILE A 72 -4.99 -1.42 16.01
CA ILE A 72 -6.37 -1.85 16.24
C ILE A 72 -6.40 -3.22 16.91
N ILE A 73 -5.60 -4.15 16.43
CA ILE A 73 -5.53 -5.51 17.00
C ILE A 73 -5.03 -5.45 18.43
N ASP A 74 -4.00 -4.66 18.71
CA ASP A 74 -3.47 -4.50 20.07
C ASP A 74 -4.53 -3.93 21.03
N ASP A 75 -5.34 -2.98 20.56
CA ASP A 75 -6.33 -2.31 21.40
C ASP A 75 -7.54 -3.19 21.71
N TYR A 76 -7.98 -4.01 20.75
CA TYR A 76 -9.25 -4.73 20.88
C TYR A 76 -9.12 -6.22 21.16
N ILE A 77 -7.96 -6.83 20.92
CA ILE A 77 -7.77 -8.27 21.10
C ILE A 77 -6.76 -8.48 22.22
N HIS A 78 -7.24 -9.05 23.34
CA HIS A 78 -6.42 -9.26 24.54
C HIS A 78 -5.94 -10.70 24.72
N ASN A 79 -6.56 -11.66 24.04
CA ASN A 79 -6.15 -13.06 24.10
C ASN A 79 -4.89 -13.25 23.22
N ASN A 80 -3.77 -13.58 23.84
CA ASN A 80 -2.48 -13.69 23.15
C ASN A 80 -2.47 -14.72 22.02
N LYS A 81 -3.17 -15.83 22.20
CA LYS A 81 -3.21 -16.89 21.21
C LYS A 81 -4.00 -16.44 19.95
N ILE A 82 -5.15 -15.84 20.17
CA ILE A 82 -5.99 -15.31 19.07
C ILE A 82 -5.26 -14.16 18.38
N LYS A 83 -4.62 -13.29 19.14
CA LYS A 83 -3.86 -12.15 18.62
C LYS A 83 -2.77 -12.62 17.65
N LYS A 84 -2.00 -13.65 18.02
CA LYS A 84 -0.93 -14.19 17.17
C LYS A 84 -1.49 -14.72 15.84
N ILE A 85 -2.62 -15.42 15.89
CA ILE A 85 -3.25 -15.96 14.70
C ILE A 85 -3.71 -14.84 13.77
N ILE A 86 -4.35 -13.81 14.33
CA ILE A 86 -4.88 -12.69 13.54
C ILE A 86 -3.73 -11.89 12.94
N LEU A 87 -2.65 -11.64 13.68
CA LEU A 87 -1.48 -10.94 13.15
C LEU A 87 -0.81 -11.72 12.02
N PHE A 88 -0.72 -13.04 12.17
CA PHE A 88 -0.17 -13.91 11.14
C PHE A 88 -1.01 -13.84 9.85
N LEU A 89 -2.33 -13.98 9.97
CA LEU A 89 -3.24 -13.92 8.83
C LEU A 89 -3.19 -12.54 8.16
N LYS A 90 -3.16 -11.48 8.94
CA LYS A 90 -3.05 -10.11 8.41
C LYS A 90 -1.75 -9.94 7.61
N ASN A 91 -0.63 -10.40 8.14
CA ASN A 91 0.66 -10.26 7.46
C ASN A 91 0.66 -11.01 6.13
N ILE A 92 0.15 -12.24 6.11
CA ILE A 92 0.05 -13.03 4.89
C ILE A 92 -0.84 -12.31 3.86
N PHE A 93 -1.98 -11.80 4.28
CA PHE A 93 -2.92 -11.10 3.41
C PHE A 93 -2.28 -9.88 2.76
N LEU A 94 -1.58 -9.06 3.56
CA LEU A 94 -0.92 -7.86 3.05
C LEU A 94 0.20 -8.20 2.07
N ILE A 95 0.98 -9.24 2.37
CA ILE A 95 2.07 -9.68 1.49
C ILE A 95 1.51 -10.18 0.15
N ILE A 96 0.46 -10.97 0.18
CA ILE A 96 -0.17 -11.49 -1.03
C ILE A 96 -0.70 -10.34 -1.89
N ILE A 97 -1.41 -9.40 -1.31
CA ILE A 97 -1.92 -8.24 -2.04
C ILE A 97 -0.78 -7.43 -2.66
N TYR A 98 0.27 -7.19 -1.90
CA TYR A 98 1.42 -6.42 -2.38
C TYR A 98 2.08 -7.10 -3.58
N ILE A 99 2.33 -8.41 -3.47
CA ILE A 99 2.95 -9.17 -4.54
C ILE A 99 2.05 -9.18 -5.80
N LEU A 100 0.75 -9.38 -5.62
CA LEU A 100 -0.19 -9.40 -6.75
C LEU A 100 -0.21 -8.06 -7.48
N VAL A 101 -0.29 -6.96 -6.76
CA VAL A 101 -0.38 -5.63 -7.38
C VAL A 101 0.92 -5.28 -8.09
N ILE A 102 2.06 -5.45 -7.41
CA ILE A 102 3.36 -5.14 -8.02
C ILE A 102 3.62 -6.06 -9.20
N GLY A 103 3.29 -7.35 -9.10
CA GLY A 103 3.43 -8.29 -10.20
C GLY A 103 2.58 -7.90 -11.41
N CYS A 104 1.34 -7.47 -11.20
CA CYS A 104 0.48 -7.01 -12.28
C CYS A 104 1.05 -5.77 -12.97
N ILE A 105 1.58 -4.82 -12.20
CA ILE A 105 2.17 -3.59 -12.76
C ILE A 105 3.40 -3.94 -13.60
N LEU A 106 4.27 -4.81 -13.08
CA LEU A 106 5.46 -5.24 -13.81
C LEU A 106 5.09 -5.97 -15.11
N ASP A 107 4.05 -6.77 -15.08
CA ASP A 107 3.56 -7.47 -16.26
C ASP A 107 3.05 -6.50 -17.33
N MET A 108 2.36 -5.44 -16.91
CA MET A 108 1.88 -4.40 -17.81
C MET A 108 3.02 -3.66 -18.53
N VAL A 109 4.16 -3.51 -17.87
CA VAL A 109 5.27 -2.67 -18.33
C VAL A 109 6.24 -3.46 -19.22
N LYS A 110 6.06 -4.76 -19.34
CA LYS A 110 6.91 -5.61 -20.18
C LYS A 110 6.90 -5.19 -21.64
#